data_2f39f918b2cb3e50b8e8f72ca428b1f8
#
_entry.id   2f39f918b2cb3e50b8e8f72ca428b1f8
#
_cell.length_a   1.000
_cell.length_b   1.000
_cell.length_c   1.000
_cell.angle_alpha   90.00
_cell.angle_beta   90.00
_cell.angle_gamma   90.00
#
_symmetry.space_group_name_H-M   'P 1'
#
loop_
_entity.id
_entity.type
_entity.pdbx_description
1 polymer ?
#
loop_
_entity_poly.entity_id
_entity_poly.type
_entity_poly.pdbx_seq_one_letter_code
_entity_poly.pdbx_strand_id
1 'polypeptide(L)'
;MEKAKTKNKVIQVEDAYGCVTLPTKANDYAAGYDVHPIEVKLVSYLGVSFICKTEEDIIKACVQLKELDKRSWWKRFKDWLKDEQPLKGWKQAKFNTGLKMAPEDAELYISLEPNSRVTKTDYVMHNSLGTIDNDYRGYCWAIYHSVCQTYDADSLIRLFDTCCQLKGKMSISLEFVRTEQLSETARGEGGFGSTSNFTD
;
A
#
# COMPACT_ATOMS: atom_id res chain seq x y z
N MET A 1 32.91 -14.83 15.71
CA MET A 1 32.35 -13.54 16.10
C MET A 1 30.87 -13.76 16.45
N GLU A 2 30.57 -13.78 17.73
CA GLU A 2 29.20 -13.86 18.23
C GLU A 2 28.47 -12.57 17.83
N LYS A 3 27.41 -12.68 17.00
CA LYS A 3 26.56 -11.53 16.69
C LYS A 3 25.91 -11.10 18.01
N ALA A 4 26.20 -9.88 18.47
CA ALA A 4 25.48 -9.28 19.56
C ALA A 4 23.96 -9.44 19.25
N LYS A 5 23.24 -10.18 20.11
CA LYS A 5 21.77 -10.29 20.03
C LYS A 5 21.20 -8.90 20.21
N THR A 6 20.86 -8.22 19.14
CA THR A 6 20.09 -6.97 19.18
C THR A 6 18.80 -7.28 19.91
N LYS A 7 18.55 -6.59 21.01
CA LYS A 7 17.30 -6.74 21.78
C LYS A 7 16.14 -6.37 20.85
N ASN A 8 15.19 -7.28 20.68
CA ASN A 8 14.00 -7.00 19.86
C ASN A 8 13.26 -5.77 20.39
N LYS A 9 12.85 -4.90 19.50
CA LYS A 9 11.95 -3.80 19.82
C LYS A 9 10.53 -4.32 19.90
N VAL A 10 9.78 -3.88 20.90
CA VAL A 10 8.41 -4.33 21.15
C VAL A 10 7.44 -3.36 20.52
N ILE A 11 6.41 -3.92 19.86
CA ILE A 11 5.27 -3.19 19.31
C ILE A 11 4.03 -3.84 19.92
N GLN A 12 3.28 -3.06 20.69
CA GLN A 12 1.98 -3.50 21.19
C GLN A 12 0.94 -3.41 20.07
N VAL A 13 0.09 -4.42 19.95
CA VAL A 13 -0.97 -4.47 18.94
C VAL A 13 -2.32 -4.63 19.64
N GLU A 14 -3.25 -3.72 19.34
CA GLU A 14 -4.65 -3.85 19.76
C GLU A 14 -5.44 -4.61 18.69
N ASP A 15 -6.01 -5.77 19.04
CA ASP A 15 -6.93 -6.54 18.21
C ASP A 15 -8.38 -6.20 18.56
N ALA A 16 -8.89 -5.13 17.96
CA ALA A 16 -10.26 -4.68 18.18
C ALA A 16 -11.32 -5.58 17.53
N TYR A 17 -10.91 -6.49 16.64
CA TYR A 17 -11.81 -7.39 15.90
C TYR A 17 -11.79 -8.83 16.42
N GLY A 18 -10.82 -9.19 17.28
CA GLY A 18 -10.64 -10.56 17.77
C GLY A 18 -10.20 -11.56 16.69
N CYS A 19 -9.71 -11.10 15.55
CA CYS A 19 -9.34 -11.95 14.42
C CYS A 19 -8.08 -11.47 13.68
N VAL A 20 -7.32 -10.55 14.24
CA VAL A 20 -6.13 -9.99 13.62
C VAL A 20 -4.99 -11.01 13.65
N THR A 21 -4.43 -11.29 12.49
CA THR A 21 -3.18 -12.06 12.38
C THR A 21 -2.00 -11.13 12.61
N LEU A 22 -1.17 -11.43 13.61
CA LEU A 22 0.03 -10.65 13.86
C LEU A 22 0.99 -10.74 12.68
N PRO A 23 1.67 -9.63 12.33
CA PRO A 23 2.64 -9.62 11.23
C PRO A 23 3.77 -10.62 11.46
N THR A 24 4.12 -11.38 10.42
CA THR A 24 5.13 -12.44 10.49
C THR A 24 6.23 -12.26 9.47
N LYS A 25 7.42 -12.73 9.77
CA LYS A 25 8.53 -12.80 8.82
C LYS A 25 8.47 -14.11 8.03
N ALA A 26 8.81 -14.06 6.76
CA ALA A 26 8.96 -15.25 5.93
C ALA A 26 10.10 -16.16 6.42
N ASN A 27 11.17 -15.56 6.99
CA ASN A 27 12.31 -16.25 7.60
C ASN A 27 13.09 -15.25 8.49
N ASP A 28 14.09 -15.76 9.24
CA ASP A 28 14.90 -14.94 10.16
C ASP A 28 15.69 -13.80 9.48
N TYR A 29 15.95 -13.89 8.20
CA TYR A 29 16.70 -12.89 7.42
C TYR A 29 15.78 -11.88 6.71
N ALA A 30 14.47 -12.11 6.70
CA ALA A 30 13.52 -11.19 6.09
C ALA A 30 13.55 -9.82 6.79
N ALA A 31 13.61 -8.74 6.01
CA ALA A 31 13.63 -7.38 6.54
C ALA A 31 12.25 -6.88 6.95
N GLY A 32 11.19 -7.40 6.32
CA GLY A 32 9.80 -7.00 6.52
C GLY A 32 8.96 -8.10 7.18
N TYR A 33 7.86 -7.67 7.77
CA TYR A 33 6.84 -8.52 8.34
C TYR A 33 5.61 -8.48 7.44
N ASP A 34 5.21 -9.62 6.92
CA ASP A 34 4.03 -9.75 6.06
C ASP A 34 2.75 -9.52 6.87
N VAL A 35 1.79 -8.83 6.25
CA VAL A 35 0.52 -8.43 6.84
C VAL A 35 -0.64 -9.01 6.06
N HIS A 36 -1.52 -9.70 6.77
CA HIS A 36 -2.77 -10.26 6.25
C HIS A 36 -3.92 -9.31 6.59
N PRO A 37 -4.72 -8.88 5.61
CA PRO A 37 -5.88 -8.03 5.88
C PRO A 37 -7.04 -8.84 6.43
N ILE A 38 -7.92 -8.17 7.19
CA ILE A 38 -9.18 -8.75 7.68
C ILE A 38 -10.34 -8.52 6.73
N GLU A 39 -10.25 -7.50 5.89
CA GLU A 39 -11.25 -7.16 4.88
C GLU A 39 -10.63 -6.27 3.79
N VAL A 40 -11.29 -6.20 2.63
CA VAL A 40 -10.99 -5.22 1.59
C VAL A 40 -12.24 -4.46 1.18
N LYS A 41 -12.13 -3.14 1.09
CA LYS A 41 -13.12 -2.26 0.46
C LYS A 41 -12.70 -2.00 -0.97
N LEU A 42 -13.47 -2.54 -1.91
CA LEU A 42 -13.30 -2.32 -3.35
C LEU A 42 -14.16 -1.12 -3.79
N VAL A 43 -13.59 -0.22 -4.55
CA VAL A 43 -14.28 0.95 -5.12
C VAL A 43 -14.10 0.94 -6.63
N SER A 44 -15.20 1.00 -7.35
CA SER A 44 -15.20 1.00 -8.82
C SER A 44 -15.21 2.41 -9.41
N TYR A 45 -14.88 2.53 -10.70
CA TYR A 45 -15.05 3.78 -11.46
C TYR A 45 -16.51 4.21 -11.62
N LEU A 46 -17.48 3.29 -11.42
CA LEU A 46 -18.91 3.62 -11.37
C LEU A 46 -19.34 4.27 -10.05
N GLY A 47 -18.46 4.36 -9.05
CA GLY A 47 -18.76 4.85 -7.71
C GLY A 47 -19.42 3.80 -6.80
N VAL A 48 -19.58 2.56 -7.27
CA VAL A 48 -20.09 1.44 -6.46
C VAL A 48 -18.96 0.90 -5.60
N SER A 49 -19.25 0.53 -4.36
CA SER A 49 -18.27 -0.07 -3.46
C SER A 49 -18.78 -1.37 -2.84
N PHE A 50 -17.84 -2.29 -2.58
CA PHE A 50 -18.09 -3.58 -1.95
C PHE A 50 -17.10 -3.75 -0.79
N ILE A 51 -17.57 -4.41 0.28
CA ILE A 51 -16.71 -4.85 1.39
C ILE A 51 -16.64 -6.37 1.29
N CYS A 52 -15.43 -6.92 1.15
CA CYS A 52 -15.17 -8.32 0.99
C CYS A 52 -14.32 -8.80 2.17
N LYS A 53 -14.71 -9.91 2.79
CA LYS A 53 -14.01 -10.53 3.91
C LYS A 53 -13.43 -11.90 3.56
N THR A 54 -13.77 -12.41 2.40
CA THR A 54 -13.29 -13.70 1.86
C THR A 54 -12.95 -13.56 0.38
N GLU A 55 -12.19 -14.51 -0.15
CA GLU A 55 -11.92 -14.61 -1.58
C GLU A 55 -13.21 -14.78 -2.40
N GLU A 56 -14.17 -15.54 -1.89
CA GLU A 56 -15.48 -15.68 -2.54
C GLU A 56 -16.21 -14.35 -2.67
N ASP A 57 -16.15 -13.49 -1.66
CA ASP A 57 -16.75 -12.16 -1.71
C ASP A 57 -16.10 -11.31 -2.80
N ILE A 58 -14.76 -11.39 -2.96
CA ILE A 58 -14.02 -10.70 -4.01
C ILE A 58 -14.47 -11.19 -5.39
N ILE A 59 -14.57 -12.50 -5.59
CA ILE A 59 -15.03 -13.08 -6.85
C ILE A 59 -16.46 -12.62 -7.17
N LYS A 60 -17.36 -12.69 -6.19
CA LYS A 60 -18.76 -12.23 -6.33
C LYS A 60 -18.84 -10.76 -6.69
N ALA A 61 -18.05 -9.91 -6.02
CA ALA A 61 -17.97 -8.48 -6.30
C ALA A 61 -17.49 -8.19 -7.74
N CYS A 62 -16.48 -8.91 -8.21
CA CYS A 62 -15.96 -8.79 -9.58
C CYS A 62 -17.03 -9.18 -10.62
N VAL A 63 -17.77 -10.27 -10.40
CA VAL A 63 -18.87 -10.70 -11.27
C VAL A 63 -19.99 -9.66 -11.28
N GLN A 64 -20.41 -9.19 -10.11
CA GLN A 64 -21.47 -8.18 -10.00
C GLN A 64 -21.08 -6.86 -10.67
N LEU A 65 -19.83 -6.41 -10.52
CA LEU A 65 -19.35 -5.19 -11.17
C LEU A 65 -19.36 -5.35 -12.70
N LYS A 66 -18.94 -6.49 -13.25
CA LYS A 66 -19.02 -6.76 -14.71
C LYS A 66 -20.45 -6.64 -15.23
N GLU A 67 -21.44 -7.15 -14.48
CA GLU A 67 -22.84 -7.05 -14.88
C GLU A 67 -23.38 -5.61 -14.77
N LEU A 68 -22.98 -4.86 -13.75
CA LEU A 68 -23.32 -3.45 -13.59
C LEU A 68 -22.74 -2.61 -14.73
N ASP A 69 -21.51 -2.87 -15.13
CA ASP A 69 -20.85 -2.18 -16.25
C ASP A 69 -21.54 -2.45 -17.60
N LYS A 70 -22.08 -3.65 -17.81
CA LYS A 70 -22.88 -3.95 -19.01
C LYS A 70 -24.18 -3.15 -19.05
N ARG A 71 -24.87 -3.03 -17.91
CA ARG A 71 -26.13 -2.25 -17.80
C ARG A 71 -25.92 -0.75 -17.99
N SER A 72 -24.73 -0.27 -17.72
CA SER A 72 -24.32 1.14 -17.86
C SER A 72 -23.99 1.55 -19.31
N TRP A 73 -24.32 0.71 -20.33
CA TRP A 73 -23.97 0.91 -21.74
C TRP A 73 -24.43 2.27 -22.29
N TRP A 74 -25.63 2.73 -21.96
CA TRP A 74 -26.16 4.02 -22.43
C TRP A 74 -25.37 5.23 -21.91
N LYS A 75 -24.87 5.18 -20.66
CA LYS A 75 -24.01 6.22 -20.11
C LYS A 75 -22.67 6.23 -20.86
N ARG A 76 -22.10 5.07 -21.11
CA ARG A 76 -20.84 4.88 -21.82
C ARG A 76 -20.92 5.32 -23.29
N PHE A 77 -22.06 5.10 -23.94
CA PHE A 77 -22.33 5.58 -25.30
C PHE A 77 -22.37 7.11 -25.35
N LYS A 78 -22.97 7.77 -24.35
CA LYS A 78 -23.00 9.24 -24.25
C LYS A 78 -21.60 9.81 -23.96
N ASP A 79 -20.78 9.15 -23.15
CA ASP A 79 -19.43 9.56 -22.82
C ASP A 79 -18.51 9.38 -24.05
N TRP A 80 -18.69 8.29 -24.81
CA TRP A 80 -18.02 8.06 -26.09
C TRP A 80 -18.36 9.14 -27.16
N LEU A 81 -19.60 9.60 -27.19
CA LEU A 81 -20.00 10.70 -28.07
C LEU A 81 -19.32 12.05 -27.72
N LYS A 82 -18.77 12.16 -26.50
CA LYS A 82 -18.02 13.32 -26.02
C LYS A 82 -16.51 13.14 -26.12
N ASP A 83 -16.04 12.08 -26.81
CA ASP A 83 -14.62 11.70 -26.89
C ASP A 83 -13.98 11.33 -25.54
N GLU A 84 -14.80 11.08 -24.51
CA GLU A 84 -14.35 10.60 -23.20
C GLU A 84 -14.38 9.07 -23.17
N GLN A 85 -13.21 8.44 -23.00
CA GLN A 85 -13.14 6.97 -22.78
C GLN A 85 -13.61 6.65 -21.36
N PRO A 86 -14.78 6.00 -21.17
CA PRO A 86 -15.28 5.73 -19.84
C PRO A 86 -14.39 4.70 -19.15
N LEU A 87 -13.90 5.06 -17.97
CA LEU A 87 -13.08 4.17 -17.13
C LEU A 87 -13.96 3.00 -16.60
N LYS A 88 -13.39 1.81 -16.59
CA LYS A 88 -14.06 0.54 -16.23
C LYS A 88 -13.34 -0.16 -15.07
N GLY A 89 -14.09 -1.07 -14.41
CA GLY A 89 -13.55 -1.95 -13.41
C GLY A 89 -13.29 -1.27 -12.07
N TRP A 90 -12.32 -1.81 -11.37
CA TRP A 90 -11.93 -1.31 -10.06
C TRP A 90 -11.03 -0.08 -10.18
N LYS A 91 -11.33 0.94 -9.38
CA LYS A 91 -10.51 2.14 -9.21
C LYS A 91 -9.52 1.97 -8.06
N GLN A 92 -10.01 1.42 -6.95
CA GLN A 92 -9.24 1.35 -5.70
C GLN A 92 -9.62 0.12 -4.90
N ALA A 93 -8.63 -0.48 -4.24
CA ALA A 93 -8.78 -1.50 -3.21
C ALA A 93 -8.12 -1.02 -1.92
N LYS A 94 -8.89 -0.97 -0.83
CA LYS A 94 -8.42 -0.57 0.50
C LYS A 94 -8.46 -1.77 1.42
N PHE A 95 -7.30 -2.29 1.78
CA PHE A 95 -7.15 -3.43 2.67
C PHE A 95 -7.04 -2.96 4.10
N ASN A 96 -8.00 -3.34 4.94
CA ASN A 96 -7.96 -3.12 6.37
C ASN A 96 -7.11 -4.21 7.01
N THR A 97 -6.00 -3.84 7.62
CA THR A 97 -5.14 -4.81 8.30
C THR A 97 -5.68 -5.21 9.67
N GLY A 98 -6.65 -4.46 10.21
CA GLY A 98 -7.12 -4.61 11.58
C GLY A 98 -6.11 -4.15 12.64
N LEU A 99 -4.88 -3.83 12.26
CA LEU A 99 -3.80 -3.49 13.18
C LEU A 99 -3.92 -2.04 13.67
N LYS A 100 -3.92 -1.87 14.97
CA LYS A 100 -3.57 -0.63 15.66
C LYS A 100 -2.31 -0.91 16.46
N MET A 101 -1.32 -0.08 16.35
CA MET A 101 0.03 -0.36 16.87
C MET A 101 0.53 0.75 17.78
N ALA A 102 1.30 0.35 18.80
CA ALA A 102 1.99 1.25 19.71
C ALA A 102 3.43 0.73 19.93
N PRO A 103 4.43 1.27 19.20
CA PRO A 103 5.82 0.99 19.52
C PRO A 103 6.17 1.48 20.93
N GLU A 104 6.86 0.66 21.72
CA GLU A 104 7.30 1.05 23.08
C GLU A 104 8.50 2.02 23.03
N ASP A 105 9.30 1.96 21.98
CA ASP A 105 10.43 2.86 21.79
C ASP A 105 9.97 4.13 21.07
N ALA A 106 10.15 5.29 21.71
CA ALA A 106 9.68 6.57 21.20
C ALA A 106 10.32 6.99 19.87
N GLU A 107 11.51 6.49 19.56
CA GLU A 107 12.20 6.76 18.29
C GLU A 107 11.80 5.79 17.17
N LEU A 108 11.05 4.73 17.50
CA LEU A 108 10.61 3.73 16.52
C LEU A 108 9.32 4.17 15.85
N TYR A 109 9.34 4.25 14.53
CA TYR A 109 8.13 4.33 13.71
C TYR A 109 8.04 3.11 12.77
N ILE A 110 6.87 2.87 12.20
CA ILE A 110 6.64 1.74 11.31
C ILE A 110 6.49 2.24 9.88
N SER A 111 7.26 1.66 8.97
CA SER A 111 7.08 1.85 7.53
C SER A 111 6.18 0.75 6.98
N LEU A 112 5.10 1.15 6.30
CA LEU A 112 4.18 0.29 5.57
C LEU A 112 4.58 0.33 4.10
N GLU A 113 5.00 -0.81 3.57
CA GLU A 113 5.60 -0.93 2.24
C GLU A 113 4.92 -2.03 1.42
N PRO A 114 4.88 -1.90 0.07
CA PRO A 114 4.45 -3.02 -0.76
C PRO A 114 5.44 -4.19 -0.63
N ASN A 115 4.94 -5.40 -0.68
CA ASN A 115 5.79 -6.59 -0.81
C ASN A 115 5.98 -6.96 -2.30
N SER A 116 6.83 -7.95 -2.59
CA SER A 116 7.11 -8.35 -3.98
C SER A 116 5.91 -8.93 -4.73
N ARG A 117 4.84 -9.32 -4.06
CA ARG A 117 3.62 -9.85 -4.70
C ARG A 117 2.91 -8.83 -5.56
N VAL A 118 3.05 -7.53 -5.25
CA VAL A 118 2.46 -6.44 -6.02
C VAL A 118 2.91 -6.46 -7.48
N THR A 119 4.13 -6.92 -7.78
CA THR A 119 4.65 -7.02 -9.14
C THR A 119 3.90 -8.01 -10.05
N LYS A 120 3.06 -8.86 -9.45
CA LYS A 120 2.22 -9.85 -10.14
C LYS A 120 0.75 -9.43 -10.15
N THR A 121 0.46 -8.15 -9.98
CA THR A 121 -0.89 -7.59 -9.92
C THR A 121 -1.00 -6.33 -10.78
N ASP A 122 -2.23 -5.97 -11.15
CA ASP A 122 -2.55 -4.73 -11.86
C ASP A 122 -2.77 -3.54 -10.90
N TYR A 123 -2.10 -3.55 -9.76
CA TYR A 123 -2.28 -2.56 -8.71
C TYR A 123 -0.97 -1.96 -8.25
N VAL A 124 -1.01 -0.68 -7.92
CA VAL A 124 0.08 0.06 -7.29
C VAL A 124 -0.35 0.53 -5.92
N MET A 125 0.49 0.34 -4.92
CA MET A 125 0.24 0.83 -3.58
C MET A 125 0.32 2.35 -3.55
N HIS A 126 -0.83 2.99 -3.30
CA HIS A 126 -0.95 4.44 -3.38
C HIS A 126 -0.32 5.15 -2.19
N ASN A 127 -0.43 4.58 -0.99
CA ASN A 127 0.20 5.09 0.23
C ASN A 127 1.57 4.44 0.49
N SER A 128 2.37 4.24 -0.54
CA SER A 128 3.76 3.79 -0.44
C SER A 128 4.72 5.00 -0.51
N LEU A 129 5.63 5.17 0.40
CA LEU A 129 5.82 4.47 1.66
C LEU A 129 4.89 5.08 2.72
N GLY A 130 4.07 4.27 3.36
CA GLY A 130 3.25 4.73 4.47
C GLY A 130 4.09 4.85 5.74
N THR A 131 4.11 6.04 6.34
CA THR A 131 4.70 6.24 7.66
C THR A 131 3.61 6.14 8.71
N ILE A 132 3.81 5.28 9.68
CA ILE A 132 2.95 5.11 10.84
C ILE A 132 3.75 5.61 12.04
N ASP A 133 3.41 6.81 12.48
CA ASP A 133 4.10 7.49 13.56
C ASP A 133 3.93 6.74 14.88
N ASN A 134 4.87 6.94 15.78
CA ASN A 134 4.87 6.27 17.08
C ASN A 134 3.59 6.51 17.89
N ASP A 135 3.01 7.70 17.77
CA ASP A 135 1.79 8.14 18.48
C ASP A 135 0.49 7.90 17.71
N TYR A 136 0.54 7.35 16.47
CA TYR A 136 -0.66 7.00 15.72
C TYR A 136 -1.36 5.78 16.33
N ARG A 137 -2.66 5.89 16.60
CA ARG A 137 -3.49 4.84 17.21
C ARG A 137 -4.68 4.42 16.34
N GLY A 138 -4.69 4.82 15.09
CA GLY A 138 -5.72 4.40 14.13
C GLY A 138 -5.38 3.07 13.47
N TYR A 139 -6.33 2.55 12.68
CA TYR A 139 -6.12 1.35 11.88
C TYR A 139 -5.16 1.60 10.74
N CYS A 140 -4.28 0.63 10.50
CA CYS A 140 -3.38 0.64 9.37
C CYS A 140 -4.09 0.10 8.12
N TRP A 141 -4.00 0.84 7.02
CA TRP A 141 -4.62 0.50 5.74
C TRP A 141 -3.57 0.41 4.65
N ALA A 142 -3.62 -0.65 3.85
CA ALA A 142 -2.89 -0.72 2.59
C ALA A 142 -3.83 -0.33 1.45
N ILE A 143 -3.52 0.78 0.76
CA ILE A 143 -4.39 1.37 -0.26
C ILE A 143 -3.75 1.17 -1.63
N TYR A 144 -4.49 0.52 -2.53
CA TYR A 144 -4.05 0.22 -3.89
C TYR A 144 -4.93 0.90 -4.91
N HIS A 145 -4.32 1.44 -5.96
CA HIS A 145 -5.00 1.89 -7.15
C HIS A 145 -4.74 0.93 -8.30
N SER A 146 -5.77 0.65 -9.08
CA SER A 146 -5.63 -0.12 -10.30
C SER A 146 -4.90 0.72 -11.35
N VAL A 147 -3.89 0.13 -12.00
CA VAL A 147 -3.19 0.73 -13.15
C VAL A 147 -3.83 0.33 -14.48
N CYS A 148 -4.69 -0.68 -14.47
CA CYS A 148 -5.45 -1.17 -15.59
C CYS A 148 -6.95 -1.08 -15.30
N GLN A 149 -7.75 -0.92 -16.35
CA GLN A 149 -9.20 -0.98 -16.25
C GLN A 149 -9.64 -2.46 -16.17
N THR A 150 -9.48 -3.06 -15.00
CA THR A 150 -9.62 -4.50 -14.78
C THR A 150 -10.77 -4.86 -13.85
N TYR A 151 -11.30 -6.08 -14.03
CA TYR A 151 -12.18 -6.77 -13.10
C TYR A 151 -11.48 -8.00 -12.51
N ASP A 152 -10.14 -8.02 -12.59
CA ASP A 152 -9.35 -9.16 -12.21
C ASP A 152 -9.47 -9.46 -10.72
N ALA A 153 -10.01 -10.64 -10.41
CA ALA A 153 -10.13 -11.16 -9.06
C ALA A 153 -8.80 -11.72 -8.56
N ASP A 154 -7.97 -12.28 -9.44
CA ASP A 154 -6.73 -12.97 -9.04
C ASP A 154 -5.72 -11.99 -8.43
N SER A 155 -5.58 -10.78 -9.01
CA SER A 155 -4.76 -9.72 -8.43
C SER A 155 -5.25 -9.31 -7.04
N LEU A 156 -6.57 -9.16 -6.86
CA LEU A 156 -7.17 -8.80 -5.58
C LEU A 156 -7.00 -9.90 -4.53
N ILE A 157 -7.17 -11.16 -4.91
CA ILE A 157 -6.97 -12.33 -4.04
C ILE A 157 -5.51 -12.42 -3.59
N ARG A 158 -4.56 -12.21 -4.50
CA ARG A 158 -3.13 -12.17 -4.16
C ARG A 158 -2.80 -11.10 -3.12
N LEU A 159 -3.40 -9.91 -3.26
CA LEU A 159 -3.25 -8.83 -2.30
C LEU A 159 -4.03 -9.10 -1.00
N PHE A 160 -5.13 -9.83 -1.07
CA PHE A 160 -5.91 -10.22 0.10
C PHE A 160 -5.20 -11.29 0.96
N ASP A 161 -4.39 -12.15 0.33
CA ASP A 161 -3.54 -13.09 1.08
C ASP A 161 -2.45 -12.35 1.89
N THR A 162 -1.76 -11.38 1.26
CA THR A 162 -0.77 -10.54 1.95
C THR A 162 -0.76 -9.15 1.32
N CYS A 163 -1.34 -8.17 2.01
CA CYS A 163 -1.56 -6.85 1.42
C CYS A 163 -0.34 -5.91 1.46
N CYS A 164 0.59 -6.11 2.38
CA CYS A 164 1.78 -5.26 2.53
C CYS A 164 2.81 -5.92 3.45
N GLN A 165 3.92 -5.26 3.66
CA GLN A 165 4.89 -5.59 4.70
C GLN A 165 5.13 -4.39 5.61
N LEU A 166 5.42 -4.65 6.87
CA LEU A 166 5.83 -3.65 7.85
C LEU A 166 7.31 -3.75 8.12
N LYS A 167 7.97 -2.61 8.30
CA LYS A 167 9.37 -2.51 8.73
C LYS A 167 9.50 -1.49 9.84
N GLY A 168 10.22 -1.85 10.90
CA GLY A 168 10.61 -0.89 11.93
C GLY A 168 11.70 0.04 11.42
N LYS A 169 11.57 1.33 11.65
CA LYS A 169 12.53 2.38 11.32
C LYS A 169 12.80 3.24 12.55
N MET A 170 14.02 3.75 12.68
CA MET A 170 14.36 4.69 13.73
C MET A 170 14.30 6.11 13.18
N SER A 171 13.64 7.01 13.92
CA SER A 171 13.64 8.42 13.60
C SER A 171 14.93 9.07 14.09
N ILE A 172 15.39 10.05 13.33
CA ILE A 172 16.52 10.89 13.68
C ILE A 172 16.00 12.32 13.82
N SER A 173 16.25 12.96 14.94
CA SER A 173 15.90 14.36 15.12
C SER A 173 16.73 15.22 14.18
N LEU A 174 16.08 16.11 13.43
CA LEU A 174 16.70 17.05 12.51
C LEU A 174 16.39 18.48 12.96
N GLU A 175 17.42 19.33 12.94
CA GLU A 175 17.27 20.76 13.09
C GLU A 175 17.46 21.43 11.73
N PHE A 176 16.48 22.22 11.29
CA PHE A 176 16.55 22.98 10.05
C PHE A 176 16.95 24.43 10.35
N VAL A 177 18.14 24.80 9.90
CA VAL A 177 18.69 26.16 10.10
C VAL A 177 18.71 26.88 8.76
N ARG A 178 18.18 28.11 8.74
CA ARG A 178 18.23 28.95 7.55
C ARG A 178 19.64 29.50 7.36
N THR A 179 20.18 29.36 6.16
CA THR A 179 21.45 29.96 5.75
C THR A 179 21.24 30.78 4.48
N GLU A 180 22.07 31.77 4.25
CA GLU A 180 22.04 32.56 3.02
C GLU A 180 22.59 31.80 1.83
N GLN A 181 23.58 30.91 2.06
CA GLN A 181 24.22 30.14 1.01
C GLN A 181 24.69 28.79 1.56
N LEU A 182 24.52 27.74 0.76
CA LEU A 182 25.07 26.42 1.03
C LEU A 182 26.54 26.32 0.57
N SER A 183 27.30 25.43 1.16
CA SER A 183 28.66 25.12 0.72
C SER A 183 28.67 24.53 -0.69
N GLU A 184 29.67 24.91 -1.48
CA GLU A 184 29.89 24.31 -2.80
C GLU A 184 30.34 22.86 -2.69
N THR A 185 29.90 22.03 -3.65
CA THR A 185 30.33 20.64 -3.78
C THR A 185 30.70 20.32 -5.23
N ALA A 186 31.51 19.27 -5.44
CA ALA A 186 31.87 18.83 -6.79
C ALA A 186 30.67 18.42 -7.64
N ARG A 187 29.55 18.03 -7.03
CA ARG A 187 28.31 17.69 -7.73
C ARG A 187 27.47 18.94 -8.06
N GLY A 188 27.56 19.99 -7.26
CA GLY A 188 26.73 21.19 -7.38
C GLY A 188 25.23 20.87 -7.44
N GLU A 189 24.55 21.40 -8.42
CA GLU A 189 23.12 21.17 -8.69
C GLU A 189 22.82 19.94 -9.57
N GLY A 190 23.84 19.14 -9.90
CA GLY A 190 23.70 17.97 -10.77
C GLY A 190 22.74 16.93 -10.19
N GLY A 191 21.67 16.62 -10.96
CA GLY A 191 20.64 15.62 -10.64
C GLY A 191 20.09 14.96 -11.90
N PHE A 192 19.13 14.06 -11.74
CA PHE A 192 18.36 13.43 -12.82
C PHE A 192 19.19 12.88 -13.98
N GLY A 193 20.30 12.19 -13.68
CA GLY A 193 21.16 11.55 -14.69
C GLY A 193 22.31 12.43 -15.18
N SER A 194 22.62 13.56 -14.51
CA SER A 194 23.78 14.42 -14.85
C SER A 194 25.16 13.69 -14.89
N THR A 195 25.20 12.43 -14.40
CA THR A 195 26.38 11.56 -14.44
C THR A 195 26.34 10.53 -15.57
N SER A 196 25.28 10.49 -16.39
CA SER A 196 25.17 9.57 -17.52
C SER A 196 25.81 10.19 -18.77
N ASN A 197 26.82 9.54 -19.33
CA ASN A 197 27.41 9.86 -20.63
C ASN A 197 26.55 9.32 -21.80
N PHE A 198 25.22 9.38 -21.72
CA PHE A 198 24.38 9.12 -22.86
C PHE A 198 24.39 10.38 -23.74
N THR A 199 25.26 10.39 -24.74
CA THR A 199 25.11 11.26 -25.88
C THR A 199 23.96 10.71 -26.73
N ASP A 200 22.96 11.53 -26.99
CA ASP A 200 21.86 11.28 -27.95
C ASP A 200 22.44 11.02 -29.36
#